data_6e55004019c6e4c1d28715115b2a3c1b
#
_entry.id   6e55004019c6e4c1d28715115b2a3c1b
#
_cell.length_a   1.000
_cell.length_b   1.000
_cell.length_c   1.000
_cell.angle_alpha   90.00
_cell.angle_beta   90.00
_cell.angle_gamma   90.00
#
_symmetry.space_group_name_H-M   'P 1'
#
loop_
_entity.id
_entity.type
_entity.pdbx_description
1 polymer ?
#
loop_
_entity_poly.entity_id
_entity_poly.type
_entity_poly.pdbx_seq_one_letter_code
_entity_poly.pdbx_strand_id
1 'polypeptide(L)'
;MEKMIAFSNGNLHDMNHFMCVWTYAKTIGELEGLDRKTQETLEIAAITHDIACPLCREKYGNTNGKWQEEEGGPLVRSFLADAGLPAEQVDRVAYLVSHHHTYTDIDGIDYQILIEADYIVNASESGYSPENRKNFLEEHMKTESGKRLLCSTFCMET
;
A
#
# COMPACT_ATOMS: atom_id res chain seq x y z
N MET A 1 -4.45 -11.43 -6.62
CA MET A 1 -3.01 -11.81 -6.62
C MET A 1 -2.54 -12.28 -7.99
N GLU A 2 -2.99 -13.42 -8.53
CA GLU A 2 -2.52 -13.99 -9.81
C GLU A 2 -2.52 -12.99 -10.98
N LYS A 3 -3.62 -12.24 -11.15
CA LYS A 3 -3.74 -11.20 -12.19
C LYS A 3 -2.67 -10.10 -12.05
N MET A 4 -2.31 -9.71 -10.81
CA MET A 4 -1.29 -8.70 -10.56
C MET A 4 0.12 -9.24 -10.84
N ILE A 5 0.39 -10.49 -10.49
CA ILE A 5 1.66 -11.16 -10.84
C ILE A 5 1.84 -11.18 -12.37
N ALA A 6 0.79 -11.57 -13.11
CA ALA A 6 0.80 -11.55 -14.58
C ALA A 6 1.01 -10.13 -15.13
N PHE A 7 0.36 -9.13 -14.55
CA PHE A 7 0.50 -7.72 -14.93
C PHE A 7 1.93 -7.20 -14.73
N SER A 8 2.64 -7.65 -13.70
CA SER A 8 4.02 -7.25 -13.40
C SER A 8 5.05 -7.72 -14.42
N ASN A 9 4.66 -8.59 -15.36
CA ASN A 9 5.48 -9.01 -16.50
C ASN A 9 6.92 -9.41 -16.14
N GLY A 10 7.09 -10.16 -15.05
CA GLY A 10 8.40 -10.67 -14.60
C GLY A 10 9.25 -9.66 -13.81
N ASN A 11 8.74 -8.50 -13.48
CA ASN A 11 9.43 -7.57 -12.58
C ASN A 11 9.37 -8.10 -11.14
N LEU A 12 10.42 -8.81 -10.74
CA LEU A 12 10.52 -9.45 -9.41
C LEU A 12 10.53 -8.42 -8.26
N HIS A 13 11.10 -7.25 -8.49
CA HIS A 13 11.11 -6.18 -7.48
C HIS A 13 9.69 -5.74 -7.15
N ASP A 14 8.92 -5.34 -8.17
CA ASP A 14 7.53 -4.89 -7.98
C ASP A 14 6.67 -6.02 -7.39
N MET A 15 6.87 -7.28 -7.84
CA MET A 15 6.13 -8.42 -7.27
C MET A 15 6.43 -8.64 -5.80
N ASN A 16 7.70 -8.65 -5.39
CA ASN A 16 8.09 -8.83 -4.00
C ASN A 16 7.56 -7.68 -3.14
N HIS A 17 7.64 -6.45 -3.64
CA HIS A 17 7.15 -5.27 -2.96
C HIS A 17 5.66 -5.40 -2.61
N PHE A 18 4.77 -5.55 -3.61
CA PHE A 18 3.34 -5.61 -3.31
C PHE A 18 2.93 -6.84 -2.51
N MET A 19 3.63 -7.97 -2.64
CA MET A 19 3.40 -9.16 -1.81
C MET A 19 3.75 -8.89 -0.34
N CYS A 20 4.86 -8.20 -0.08
CA CYS A 20 5.23 -7.81 1.27
C CYS A 20 4.24 -6.79 1.84
N VAL A 21 3.89 -5.74 1.08
CA VAL A 21 2.89 -4.75 1.49
C VAL A 21 1.55 -5.41 1.79
N TRP A 22 1.07 -6.29 0.93
CA TRP A 22 -0.15 -7.07 1.19
C TRP A 22 -0.07 -7.88 2.49
N THR A 23 1.07 -8.53 2.75
CA THR A 23 1.25 -9.33 3.97
C THR A 23 1.17 -8.48 5.23
N TYR A 24 1.85 -7.31 5.25
CA TYR A 24 1.77 -6.37 6.37
C TYR A 24 0.36 -5.79 6.52
N ALA A 25 -0.25 -5.31 5.44
CA ALA A 25 -1.60 -4.74 5.46
C ALA A 25 -2.63 -5.75 5.97
N LYS A 26 -2.59 -7.00 5.48
CA LYS A 26 -3.43 -8.09 5.95
C LYS A 26 -3.25 -8.34 7.44
N THR A 27 -2.00 -8.47 7.89
CA THR A 27 -1.68 -8.76 9.29
C THR A 27 -2.14 -7.65 10.22
N ILE A 28 -1.88 -6.38 9.86
CA ILE A 28 -2.30 -5.23 10.65
C ILE A 28 -3.83 -5.19 10.70
N GLY A 29 -4.51 -5.32 9.56
CA GLY A 29 -5.97 -5.27 9.48
C GLY A 29 -6.65 -6.37 10.33
N GLU A 30 -6.14 -7.61 10.29
CA GLU A 30 -6.63 -8.70 11.12
C GLU A 30 -6.41 -8.41 12.62
N LEU A 31 -5.25 -7.88 13.00
CA LEU A 31 -4.93 -7.54 14.40
C LEU A 31 -5.71 -6.33 14.92
N GLU A 32 -6.04 -5.38 14.06
CA GLU A 32 -6.91 -4.24 14.38
C GLU A 32 -8.40 -4.60 14.34
N GLY A 33 -8.74 -5.81 13.90
CA GLY A 33 -10.12 -6.34 13.92
C GLY A 33 -11.02 -5.73 12.85
N LEU A 34 -10.50 -5.45 11.67
CA LEU A 34 -11.29 -4.92 10.57
C LEU A 34 -12.45 -5.89 10.23
N ASP A 35 -13.60 -5.30 9.86
CA ASP A 35 -14.67 -6.10 9.26
C ASP A 35 -14.24 -6.66 7.90
N ARG A 36 -14.92 -7.72 7.47
CA ARG A 36 -14.56 -8.46 6.26
C ARG A 36 -14.47 -7.56 5.01
N LYS A 37 -15.43 -6.63 4.84
CA LYS A 37 -15.49 -5.78 3.66
C LYS A 37 -14.31 -4.80 3.63
N THR A 38 -14.01 -4.18 4.75
CA THR A 38 -12.87 -3.26 4.91
C THR A 38 -11.55 -4.00 4.71
N GLN A 39 -11.43 -5.20 5.29
CA GLN A 39 -10.25 -6.05 5.13
C GLN A 39 -10.01 -6.45 3.67
N GLU A 40 -11.04 -6.92 2.96
CA GLU A 40 -10.94 -7.29 1.54
C GLU A 40 -10.55 -6.07 0.68
N THR A 41 -11.11 -4.90 0.95
CA THR A 41 -10.78 -3.64 0.26
C THR A 41 -9.33 -3.25 0.47
N LEU A 42 -8.86 -3.29 1.72
CA LEU A 42 -7.47 -3.02 2.08
C LEU A 42 -6.51 -3.99 1.37
N GLU A 43 -6.81 -5.28 1.39
CA GLU A 43 -5.95 -6.30 0.75
C GLU A 43 -5.87 -6.10 -0.77
N ILE A 44 -6.97 -5.74 -1.43
CA ILE A 44 -6.96 -5.43 -2.87
C ILE A 44 -6.14 -4.17 -3.14
N ALA A 45 -6.32 -3.13 -2.33
CA ALA A 45 -5.53 -1.90 -2.44
C ALA A 45 -4.04 -2.17 -2.25
N ALA A 46 -3.65 -2.94 -1.23
CA ALA A 46 -2.27 -3.29 -0.96
C ALA A 46 -1.60 -4.07 -2.11
N ILE A 47 -2.35 -4.97 -2.78
CA ILE A 47 -1.85 -5.70 -3.95
C ILE A 47 -1.66 -4.77 -5.16
N THR A 48 -2.46 -3.71 -5.27
CA THR A 48 -2.55 -2.87 -6.49
C THR A 48 -2.04 -1.44 -6.30
N HIS A 49 -1.57 -1.06 -5.10
CA HIS A 49 -1.21 0.34 -4.81
C HIS A 49 -0.19 0.91 -5.81
N ASP A 50 0.79 0.12 -6.19
CA ASP A 50 1.89 0.45 -7.11
C ASP A 50 1.61 0.06 -8.57
N ILE A 51 0.35 -0.20 -8.93
CA ILE A 51 -0.02 -0.65 -10.30
C ILE A 51 0.45 0.32 -11.40
N ALA A 52 0.63 1.59 -11.08
CA ALA A 52 1.09 2.61 -12.01
C ALA A 52 2.62 2.64 -12.20
N CYS A 53 3.42 1.96 -11.37
CA CYS A 53 4.88 2.01 -11.44
C CYS A 53 5.47 1.68 -12.82
N PRO A 54 5.03 0.62 -13.54
CA PRO A 54 5.51 0.35 -14.90
C PRO A 54 5.21 1.51 -15.87
N LEU A 55 3.98 2.03 -15.84
CA LEU A 55 3.56 3.17 -16.66
C LEU A 55 4.35 4.44 -16.32
N CYS A 56 4.56 4.70 -15.02
CA CYS A 56 5.32 5.87 -14.57
C CYS A 56 6.78 5.80 -15.03
N ARG A 57 7.41 4.62 -14.97
CA ARG A 57 8.77 4.43 -15.50
C ARG A 57 8.85 4.69 -17.00
N GLU A 58 7.87 4.22 -17.77
CA GLU A 58 7.80 4.44 -19.22
C GLU A 58 7.54 5.91 -19.57
N LYS A 59 6.54 6.52 -18.93
CA LYS A 59 6.03 7.85 -19.29
C LYS A 59 6.87 8.99 -18.72
N TYR A 60 7.40 8.83 -17.50
CA TYR A 60 8.08 9.90 -16.74
C TYR A 60 9.54 9.58 -16.40
N GLY A 61 10.01 8.36 -16.66
CA GLY A 61 11.37 7.93 -16.33
C GLY A 61 11.62 7.71 -14.83
N ASN A 62 10.59 7.74 -14.01
CA ASN A 62 10.66 7.55 -12.54
C ASN A 62 9.32 7.06 -11.98
N THR A 63 9.32 6.70 -10.69
CA THR A 63 8.13 6.28 -9.94
C THR A 63 7.81 7.26 -8.80
N ASN A 64 7.83 8.56 -9.07
CA ASN A 64 7.48 9.57 -8.07
C ASN A 64 6.02 9.41 -7.63
N GLY A 65 5.79 9.48 -6.32
CA GLY A 65 4.46 9.25 -5.72
C GLY A 65 3.35 10.07 -6.36
N LYS A 66 3.63 11.34 -6.73
CA LYS A 66 2.65 12.18 -7.43
C LYS A 66 2.13 11.52 -8.72
N TRP A 67 3.01 10.95 -9.51
CA TRP A 67 2.62 10.31 -10.78
C TRP A 67 1.92 8.99 -10.54
N GLN A 68 2.32 8.26 -9.51
CA GLN A 68 1.65 7.03 -9.11
C GLN A 68 0.20 7.29 -8.68
N GLU A 69 -0.03 8.33 -7.89
CA GLU A 69 -1.38 8.74 -7.46
C GLU A 69 -2.24 9.21 -8.63
N GLU A 70 -1.67 9.99 -9.56
CA GLU A 70 -2.37 10.51 -10.74
C GLU A 70 -2.79 9.40 -11.71
N GLU A 71 -1.89 8.45 -11.99
CA GLU A 71 -2.14 7.38 -12.95
C GLU A 71 -2.81 6.12 -12.33
N GLY A 72 -2.61 5.91 -11.03
CA GLY A 72 -3.00 4.67 -10.36
C GLY A 72 -4.50 4.46 -10.28
N GLY A 73 -5.27 5.49 -9.93
CA GLY A 73 -6.72 5.39 -9.78
C GLY A 73 -7.43 4.94 -11.05
N PRO A 74 -7.25 5.62 -12.20
CA PRO A 74 -7.81 5.18 -13.47
C PRO A 74 -7.34 3.78 -13.89
N LEU A 75 -6.08 3.46 -13.68
CA LEU A 75 -5.50 2.19 -14.07
C LEU A 75 -6.06 1.02 -13.25
N VAL A 76 -6.19 1.19 -11.92
CA VAL A 76 -6.74 0.14 -11.07
C VAL A 76 -8.24 -0.10 -11.34
N ARG A 77 -9.01 0.93 -11.67
CA ARG A 77 -10.41 0.76 -12.09
C ARG A 77 -10.52 -0.13 -13.33
N SER A 78 -9.70 0.15 -14.34
CA SER A 78 -9.64 -0.68 -15.55
C SER A 78 -9.17 -2.10 -15.23
N PHE A 79 -8.17 -2.24 -14.37
CA PHE A 79 -7.64 -3.53 -13.96
C PHE A 79 -8.67 -4.40 -13.22
N LEU A 80 -9.54 -3.78 -12.41
CA LEU A 80 -10.56 -4.49 -11.61
C LEU A 80 -11.92 -4.61 -12.33
N ALA A 81 -12.08 -4.10 -13.54
CA ALA A 81 -13.38 -4.04 -14.24
C ALA A 81 -14.06 -5.43 -14.42
N ASP A 82 -13.28 -6.49 -14.54
CA ASP A 82 -13.74 -7.87 -14.69
C ASP A 82 -13.67 -8.71 -13.40
N ALA A 83 -13.35 -8.09 -12.26
CA ALA A 83 -13.15 -8.80 -10.98
C ALA A 83 -14.46 -9.18 -10.27
N GLY A 84 -15.61 -8.71 -10.75
CA GLY A 84 -16.91 -8.98 -10.11
C GLY A 84 -17.11 -8.29 -8.77
N LEU A 85 -16.34 -7.25 -8.47
CA LEU A 85 -16.42 -6.47 -7.24
C LEU A 85 -17.56 -5.45 -7.30
N PRO A 86 -18.19 -5.12 -6.15
CA PRO A 86 -19.11 -3.99 -6.08
C PRO A 86 -18.45 -2.67 -6.51
N ALA A 87 -19.19 -1.82 -7.22
CA ALA A 87 -18.66 -0.55 -7.73
C ALA A 87 -18.07 0.33 -6.61
N GLU A 88 -18.75 0.42 -5.46
CA GLU A 88 -18.27 1.16 -4.28
C GLU A 88 -16.94 0.64 -3.74
N GLN A 89 -16.69 -0.67 -3.82
CA GLN A 89 -15.43 -1.27 -3.40
C GLN A 89 -14.31 -0.93 -4.39
N VAL A 90 -14.59 -0.99 -5.70
CA VAL A 90 -13.64 -0.54 -6.73
C VAL A 90 -13.33 0.94 -6.57
N ASP A 91 -14.34 1.77 -6.27
CA ASP A 91 -14.17 3.20 -6.02
C ASP A 91 -13.26 3.45 -4.81
N ARG A 92 -13.47 2.70 -3.71
CA ARG A 92 -12.62 2.82 -2.53
C ARG A 92 -11.19 2.38 -2.79
N VAL A 93 -10.97 1.25 -3.46
CA VAL A 93 -9.62 0.80 -3.86
C VAL A 93 -8.93 1.85 -4.72
N ALA A 94 -9.63 2.40 -5.73
CA ALA A 94 -9.06 3.43 -6.59
C ALA A 94 -8.71 4.71 -5.82
N TYR A 95 -9.52 5.09 -4.85
CA TYR A 95 -9.23 6.21 -3.96
C TYR A 95 -7.95 5.95 -3.16
N LEU A 96 -7.83 4.78 -2.52
CA LEU A 96 -6.65 4.39 -1.75
C LEU A 96 -5.38 4.40 -2.60
N VAL A 97 -5.44 3.82 -3.79
CA VAL A 97 -4.32 3.81 -4.76
C VAL A 97 -3.92 5.22 -5.19
N SER A 98 -4.90 6.11 -5.37
CA SER A 98 -4.64 7.51 -5.76
C SER A 98 -4.15 8.41 -4.62
N HIS A 99 -3.99 7.90 -3.39
CA HIS A 99 -3.62 8.72 -2.24
C HIS A 99 -2.58 8.07 -1.32
N HIS A 100 -2.04 6.89 -1.67
CA HIS A 100 -1.20 6.14 -0.74
C HIS A 100 0.16 6.80 -0.40
N HIS A 101 0.57 7.82 -1.14
CA HIS A 101 1.72 8.70 -0.81
C HIS A 101 1.32 10.00 -0.10
N THR A 102 0.02 10.24 0.11
CA THR A 102 -0.51 11.42 0.79
C THR A 102 -0.81 11.09 2.26
N TYR A 103 -0.09 11.72 3.19
CA TYR A 103 -0.16 11.41 4.63
C TYR A 103 -1.03 12.39 5.42
N THR A 104 -1.89 13.13 4.73
CA THR A 104 -2.87 14.06 5.32
C THR A 104 -4.29 13.66 4.94
N ASP A 105 -5.27 14.11 5.72
CA ASP A 105 -6.69 13.88 5.45
C ASP A 105 -7.05 12.39 5.29
N ILE A 106 -6.41 11.52 6.07
CA ILE A 106 -6.66 10.08 6.08
C ILE A 106 -8.06 9.83 6.65
N ASP A 107 -8.96 9.33 5.80
CA ASP A 107 -10.40 9.24 6.06
C ASP A 107 -10.90 7.86 6.54
N GLY A 108 -10.00 6.90 6.70
CA GLY A 108 -10.37 5.55 7.12
C GLY A 108 -9.20 4.69 7.60
N ILE A 109 -9.54 3.65 8.33
CA ILE A 109 -8.56 2.71 8.88
C ILE A 109 -7.85 1.90 7.78
N ASP A 110 -8.53 1.60 6.68
CA ASP A 110 -7.95 0.94 5.51
C ASP A 110 -6.86 1.80 4.85
N TYR A 111 -7.10 3.11 4.73
CA TYR A 111 -6.12 4.06 4.22
C TYR A 111 -4.91 4.14 5.17
N GLN A 112 -5.16 4.30 6.47
CA GLN A 112 -4.10 4.35 7.48
C GLN A 112 -3.21 3.11 7.43
N ILE A 113 -3.80 1.92 7.39
CA ILE A 113 -3.05 0.66 7.36
C ILE A 113 -2.28 0.49 6.06
N LEU A 114 -2.83 0.90 4.91
CA LEU A 114 -2.12 0.85 3.64
C LEU A 114 -0.82 1.65 3.68
N ILE A 115 -0.87 2.88 4.19
CA ILE A 115 0.30 3.75 4.34
C ILE A 115 1.34 3.12 5.28
N GLU A 116 0.90 2.58 6.40
CA GLU A 116 1.78 1.97 7.40
C GLU A 116 2.49 0.73 6.84
N ALA A 117 1.74 -0.12 6.14
CA ALA A 117 2.27 -1.33 5.53
C ALA A 117 3.28 -1.01 4.43
N ASP A 118 2.95 -0.07 3.53
CA ASP A 118 3.84 0.37 2.46
C ASP A 118 5.11 1.00 3.01
N TYR A 119 5.00 1.85 4.05
CA TYR A 119 6.17 2.43 4.69
C TYR A 119 7.12 1.38 5.29
N ILE A 120 6.59 0.35 5.97
CA ILE A 120 7.44 -0.71 6.57
C ILE A 120 8.26 -1.40 5.49
N VAL A 121 7.66 -1.71 4.36
CA VAL A 121 8.35 -2.37 3.23
C VAL A 121 9.36 -1.43 2.59
N ASN A 122 8.97 -0.19 2.27
CA ASN A 122 9.88 0.81 1.70
C ASN A 122 11.09 1.09 2.61
N ALA A 123 10.88 1.17 3.91
CA ALA A 123 11.95 1.38 4.88
C ALA A 123 12.98 0.23 4.90
N SER A 124 12.51 -0.99 4.64
CA SER A 124 13.38 -2.17 4.51
C SER A 124 14.12 -2.19 3.18
N GLU A 125 13.41 -1.99 2.07
CA GLU A 125 13.98 -2.08 0.72
C GLU A 125 14.97 -0.94 0.41
N SER A 126 14.67 0.27 0.89
CA SER A 126 15.48 1.47 0.67
C SER A 126 16.45 1.78 1.81
N GLY A 127 16.47 0.97 2.88
CA GLY A 127 17.39 1.15 3.99
C GLY A 127 17.22 2.48 4.71
N TYR A 128 15.98 2.89 5.02
CA TYR A 128 15.73 4.17 5.70
C TYR A 128 16.48 4.25 7.03
N SER A 129 16.96 5.46 7.36
CA SER A 129 17.73 5.69 8.58
C SER A 129 16.89 5.45 9.85
N PRO A 130 17.53 5.15 10.99
CA PRO A 130 16.83 5.06 12.28
C PRO A 130 16.04 6.32 12.62
N GLU A 131 16.55 7.50 12.29
CA GLU A 131 15.89 8.78 12.49
C GLU A 131 14.62 8.90 11.62
N ASN A 132 14.69 8.53 10.34
CA ASN A 132 13.52 8.54 9.46
C ASN A 132 12.42 7.62 9.98
N ARG A 133 12.77 6.40 10.40
CA ARG A 133 11.81 5.43 10.97
C ARG A 133 11.19 5.93 12.27
N LYS A 134 11.98 6.59 13.13
CA LYS A 134 11.47 7.17 14.36
C LYS A 134 10.49 8.31 14.08
N ASN A 135 10.83 9.22 13.17
CA ASN A 135 9.95 10.32 12.78
C ASN A 135 8.63 9.80 12.21
N PHE A 136 8.68 8.80 11.33
CA PHE A 136 7.46 8.20 10.77
C PHE A 136 6.62 7.50 11.86
N LEU A 137 7.27 6.79 12.79
CA LEU A 137 6.58 6.16 13.93
C LEU A 137 5.80 7.21 14.75
N GLU A 138 6.41 8.35 15.05
CA GLU A 138 5.81 9.39 15.88
C GLU A 138 4.73 10.19 15.15
N GLU A 139 4.94 10.52 13.88
CA GLU A 139 4.08 11.42 13.12
C GLU A 139 2.94 10.71 12.40
N HIS A 140 3.21 9.55 11.82
CA HIS A 140 2.31 8.91 10.85
C HIS A 140 1.74 7.56 11.26
N MET A 141 2.43 6.77 12.11
CA MET A 141 1.88 5.49 12.59
C MET A 141 0.77 5.74 13.61
N LYS A 142 -0.43 5.21 13.34
CA LYS A 142 -1.60 5.39 14.22
C LYS A 142 -2.12 4.07 14.78
N THR A 143 -2.00 2.96 14.02
CA THR A 143 -2.45 1.65 14.51
C THR A 143 -1.45 1.08 15.52
N GLU A 144 -1.97 0.44 16.58
CA GLU A 144 -1.11 -0.16 17.59
C GLU A 144 -0.35 -1.38 17.04
N SER A 145 -0.99 -2.11 16.14
CA SER A 145 -0.36 -3.27 15.49
C SER A 145 0.72 -2.86 14.50
N GLY A 146 0.49 -1.79 13.72
CA GLY A 146 1.47 -1.23 12.80
C GLY A 146 2.73 -0.75 13.53
N LYS A 147 2.55 0.01 14.64
CA LYS A 147 3.66 0.44 15.50
C LYS A 147 4.50 -0.73 16.00
N ARG A 148 3.83 -1.77 16.56
CA ARG A 148 4.53 -2.98 17.03
C ARG A 148 5.29 -3.68 15.91
N LEU A 149 4.70 -3.80 14.72
CA LEU A 149 5.35 -4.46 13.59
C LEU A 149 6.54 -3.65 13.08
N LEU A 150 6.43 -2.33 12.97
CA LEU A 150 7.56 -1.47 12.61
C LEU A 150 8.71 -1.63 13.61
N CYS A 151 8.41 -1.49 14.92
CA CYS A 151 9.43 -1.63 15.97
C CYS A 151 10.07 -3.02 15.95
N SER A 152 9.27 -4.09 15.79
CA SER A 152 9.80 -5.47 15.74
C SER A 152 10.67 -5.71 14.51
N THR A 153 10.24 -5.20 13.34
CA THR A 153 10.97 -5.37 12.08
C THR A 153 12.36 -4.75 12.13
N PHE A 154 12.48 -3.60 12.79
CA PHE A 154 13.75 -2.84 12.82
C PHE A 154 14.44 -2.83 14.18
N CYS A 155 14.01 -3.67 15.14
CA CYS A 155 14.57 -3.74 16.51
C CYS A 155 14.60 -2.36 17.18
N MET A 156 13.55 -1.55 17.02
CA MET A 156 13.43 -0.24 17.63
C MET A 156 12.86 -0.39 19.05
N GLU A 157 13.30 0.48 19.95
CA GLU A 157 12.67 0.60 21.28
C GLU A 157 11.30 1.29 21.13
N THR A 158 10.29 0.76 21.84
CA THR A 158 8.92 1.31 21.86
C THR A 158 8.79 2.45 22.85
#